data_92f05e622fb0ed9451ec1dc9b46bcb18
#
_entry.id   92f05e622fb0ed9451ec1dc9b46bcb18
#
_cell.length_a   1.000
_cell.length_b   1.000
_cell.length_c   1.000
_cell.angle_alpha   90.00
_cell.angle_beta   90.00
_cell.angle_gamma   90.00
#
_symmetry.space_group_name_H-M   'P 1'
#
loop_
_entity.id
_entity.type
_entity.pdbx_description
1 polymer ?
#
loop_
_entity_poly.entity_id
_entity_poly.type
_entity_poly.pdbx_seq_one_letter_code
_entity_poly.pdbx_strand_id
1 'polypeptide(L)'
;HGWFDKRWMYEESFKMPFVIKNPRTIKAGTTSDAMVMNIDFAPTLLDMAGLEIPSEMQGKSFKGAFEGNYKNQRKSVYYHYYEWPIWHKVQPHYGVRTDRYKLMHFYYSMDEWELYDLKADPNEMRNIYSEASPELIASLKKELQELRKVYKDDGSIEQMKRMTDTVIRRVYNEPKVYKESNKMKK
;
A
#
# COMPACT_ATOMS: atom_id res chain seq x y z
N HIS A 1 13.52 -2.97 -12.38
CA HIS A 1 14.24 -2.97 -11.11
C HIS A 1 15.10 -4.22 -10.86
N GLY A 2 14.92 -5.29 -11.63
CA GLY A 2 15.65 -6.55 -11.39
C GLY A 2 15.25 -7.32 -10.12
N TRP A 3 14.17 -6.91 -9.47
CA TRP A 3 13.62 -7.57 -8.29
C TRP A 3 12.68 -8.71 -8.66
N PHE A 4 12.64 -9.72 -7.81
CA PHE A 4 11.71 -10.83 -7.94
C PHE A 4 10.58 -10.70 -6.91
N ASP A 5 9.34 -11.08 -7.30
CA ASP A 5 8.15 -11.05 -6.46
C ASP A 5 7.53 -9.63 -6.25
N LYS A 6 6.38 -9.57 -5.59
CA LYS A 6 5.41 -8.47 -5.53
C LYS A 6 5.29 -7.86 -4.12
N ARG A 7 6.40 -7.52 -3.48
CA ARG A 7 6.39 -6.99 -2.12
C ARG A 7 6.86 -5.55 -1.99
N TRP A 8 7.48 -5.08 -3.03
CA TRP A 8 7.91 -3.69 -3.13
C TRP A 8 6.75 -2.79 -3.54
N MET A 9 6.83 -1.53 -3.14
CA MET A 9 5.81 -0.54 -3.49
C MET A 9 5.95 0.01 -4.93
N TYR A 10 6.80 -0.57 -5.79
CA TYR A 10 6.92 -0.17 -7.19
C TYR A 10 5.69 -0.53 -8.01
N GLU A 11 5.39 0.26 -9.06
CA GLU A 11 4.15 0.11 -9.85
C GLU A 11 3.96 -1.32 -10.41
N GLU A 12 5.05 -2.03 -10.77
CA GLU A 12 4.97 -3.41 -11.28
C GLU A 12 4.36 -4.40 -10.29
N SER A 13 4.50 -4.15 -8.99
CA SER A 13 3.90 -4.98 -7.94
C SER A 13 2.69 -4.32 -7.28
N PHE A 14 2.55 -3.01 -7.40
CA PHE A 14 1.54 -2.23 -6.69
C PHE A 14 0.30 -1.94 -7.55
N LYS A 15 0.49 -1.68 -8.85
CA LYS A 15 -0.57 -1.37 -9.80
C LYS A 15 -1.05 -2.63 -10.50
N MET A 16 -1.97 -3.36 -9.88
CA MET A 16 -2.57 -4.57 -10.44
C MET A 16 -3.68 -4.24 -11.44
N PRO A 17 -3.80 -4.99 -12.56
CA PRO A 17 -4.96 -4.89 -13.44
C PRO A 17 -6.25 -5.22 -12.68
N PHE A 18 -7.28 -4.39 -12.86
CA PHE A 18 -8.59 -4.61 -12.29
C PHE A 18 -9.66 -4.50 -13.36
N VAL A 19 -10.49 -5.53 -13.50
CA VAL A 19 -11.61 -5.58 -14.44
C VAL A 19 -12.86 -5.98 -13.69
N ILE A 20 -13.94 -5.22 -13.87
CA ILE A 20 -15.24 -5.50 -13.27
C ILE A 20 -16.33 -5.49 -14.36
N LYS A 21 -17.28 -6.42 -14.27
CA LYS A 21 -18.44 -6.48 -15.14
C LYS A 21 -19.72 -6.47 -14.31
N ASN A 22 -20.54 -5.45 -14.52
CA ASN A 22 -21.91 -5.40 -14.03
C ASN A 22 -22.79 -4.74 -15.11
N PRO A 23 -23.43 -5.52 -16.01
CA PRO A 23 -24.20 -4.97 -17.14
C PRO A 23 -25.37 -4.06 -16.73
N ARG A 24 -25.84 -4.13 -15.47
CA ARG A 24 -26.92 -3.29 -14.98
C ARG A 24 -26.48 -1.87 -14.62
N THR A 25 -25.23 -1.69 -14.22
CA THR A 25 -24.75 -0.41 -13.67
C THR A 25 -23.49 0.11 -14.34
N ILE A 26 -22.75 -0.74 -15.06
CA ILE A 26 -21.47 -0.37 -15.69
C ILE A 26 -21.63 -0.50 -17.20
N LYS A 27 -21.49 0.62 -17.92
CA LYS A 27 -21.48 0.63 -19.37
C LYS A 27 -20.26 -0.11 -19.91
N ALA A 28 -20.45 -0.98 -20.90
CA ALA A 28 -19.35 -1.68 -21.57
C ALA A 28 -18.30 -0.70 -22.14
N GLY A 29 -17.04 -1.04 -22.03
CA GLY A 29 -15.93 -0.22 -22.52
C GLY A 29 -15.58 0.99 -21.63
N THR A 30 -16.20 1.12 -20.46
CA THR A 30 -15.83 2.18 -19.50
C THR A 30 -14.45 1.90 -18.92
N THR A 31 -13.60 2.95 -18.85
CA THR A 31 -12.33 2.95 -18.12
C THR A 31 -12.35 4.00 -17.04
N SER A 32 -11.56 3.82 -15.99
CA SER A 32 -11.47 4.76 -14.87
C SER A 32 -10.04 4.78 -14.33
N ASP A 33 -9.54 5.98 -14.02
CA ASP A 33 -8.24 6.20 -13.36
C ASP A 33 -8.36 6.28 -11.82
N ALA A 34 -9.52 5.88 -11.28
CA ALA A 34 -9.77 5.88 -9.84
C ALA A 34 -8.73 5.01 -9.10
N MET A 35 -8.16 5.56 -8.02
CA MET A 35 -7.33 4.77 -7.12
C MET A 35 -8.19 3.85 -6.27
N VAL A 36 -8.19 2.57 -6.60
CA VAL A 36 -8.93 1.50 -5.91
C VAL A 36 -7.95 0.60 -5.18
N MET A 37 -8.26 0.29 -3.93
CA MET A 37 -7.52 -0.66 -3.10
C MET A 37 -8.34 -1.93 -2.88
N ASN A 38 -7.68 -3.04 -2.57
CA ASN A 38 -8.37 -4.30 -2.26
C ASN A 38 -9.34 -4.19 -1.06
N ILE A 39 -9.06 -3.32 -0.09
CA ILE A 39 -9.95 -3.04 1.05
C ILE A 39 -11.26 -2.34 0.63
N ASP A 40 -11.34 -1.82 -0.58
CA ASP A 40 -12.51 -1.09 -1.11
C ASP A 40 -13.55 -2.02 -1.71
N PHE A 41 -13.22 -3.28 -1.99
CA PHE A 41 -14.16 -4.21 -2.63
C PHE A 41 -15.37 -4.53 -1.75
N ALA A 42 -15.15 -4.87 -0.48
CA ALA A 42 -16.23 -5.20 0.44
C ALA A 42 -17.21 -4.02 0.62
N PRO A 43 -16.77 -2.79 0.96
CA PRO A 43 -17.67 -1.65 1.04
C PRO A 43 -18.37 -1.32 -0.30
N THR A 44 -17.72 -1.54 -1.44
CA THR A 44 -18.35 -1.33 -2.75
C THR A 44 -19.47 -2.34 -3.01
N LEU A 45 -19.25 -3.62 -2.66
CA LEU A 45 -20.27 -4.66 -2.83
C LEU A 45 -21.48 -4.41 -1.92
N LEU A 46 -21.28 -3.98 -0.68
CA LEU A 46 -22.36 -3.59 0.23
C LEU A 46 -23.15 -2.40 -0.33
N ASP A 47 -22.46 -1.35 -0.79
CA ASP A 47 -23.09 -0.18 -1.41
C ASP A 47 -23.90 -0.57 -2.68
N MET A 48 -23.36 -1.45 -3.51
CA MET A 48 -24.07 -1.96 -4.68
C MET A 48 -25.31 -2.77 -4.32
N ALA A 49 -25.31 -3.46 -3.17
CA ALA A 49 -26.44 -4.20 -2.63
C ALA A 49 -27.45 -3.30 -1.88
N GLY A 50 -27.16 -2.01 -1.72
CA GLY A 50 -27.99 -1.08 -0.94
C GLY A 50 -27.92 -1.32 0.56
N LEU A 51 -26.84 -1.94 1.04
CA LEU A 51 -26.59 -2.22 2.45
C LEU A 51 -25.70 -1.16 3.07
N GLU A 52 -25.86 -0.94 4.37
CA GLU A 52 -25.00 -0.03 5.13
C GLU A 52 -23.54 -0.58 5.18
N ILE A 53 -22.59 0.33 5.02
CA ILE A 53 -21.16 0.01 5.14
C ILE A 53 -20.79 0.16 6.61
N PRO A 54 -20.34 -0.91 7.30
CA PRO A 54 -19.91 -0.83 8.69
C PRO A 54 -18.79 0.20 8.89
N SER A 55 -18.87 0.98 9.95
CA SER A 55 -17.91 2.06 10.26
C SER A 55 -16.48 1.56 10.53
N GLU A 56 -16.32 0.29 10.86
CA GLU A 56 -15.03 -0.38 11.07
C GLU A 56 -14.27 -0.66 9.77
N MET A 57 -14.95 -0.62 8.63
CA MET A 57 -14.31 -0.81 7.33
C MET A 57 -13.50 0.42 6.95
N GLN A 58 -12.19 0.24 6.77
CA GLN A 58 -11.27 1.30 6.35
C GLN A 58 -11.35 1.61 4.85
N GLY A 59 -11.87 0.68 4.05
CA GLY A 59 -12.10 0.86 2.62
C GLY A 59 -13.23 1.82 2.32
N LYS A 60 -13.26 2.32 1.09
CA LYS A 60 -14.30 3.24 0.58
C LYS A 60 -14.95 2.66 -0.66
N SER A 61 -16.27 2.80 -0.78
CA SER A 61 -16.97 2.42 -2.01
C SER A 61 -16.44 3.23 -3.20
N PHE A 62 -16.12 2.53 -4.27
CA PHE A 62 -15.79 3.13 -5.57
C PHE A 62 -16.92 2.99 -6.59
N LYS A 63 -18.14 2.70 -6.16
CA LYS A 63 -19.33 2.62 -7.03
C LYS A 63 -19.49 3.87 -7.89
N GLY A 64 -19.22 5.06 -7.36
CA GLY A 64 -19.29 6.31 -8.12
C GLY A 64 -18.34 6.37 -9.32
N ALA A 65 -17.25 5.57 -9.32
CA ALA A 65 -16.35 5.49 -10.47
C ALA A 65 -17.01 4.82 -11.69
N PHE A 66 -18.01 3.95 -11.48
CA PHE A 66 -18.77 3.31 -12.56
C PHE A 66 -19.76 4.27 -13.22
N GLU A 67 -20.21 5.27 -12.48
CA GLU A 67 -21.22 6.25 -12.89
C GLU A 67 -20.57 7.54 -13.44
N GLY A 68 -19.24 7.57 -13.55
CA GLY A 68 -18.48 8.78 -13.93
C GLY A 68 -18.47 9.85 -12.82
N ASN A 69 -18.90 9.51 -11.61
CA ASN A 69 -18.92 10.41 -10.47
C ASN A 69 -17.64 10.27 -9.65
N TYR A 70 -16.72 11.19 -9.87
CA TYR A 70 -15.38 11.18 -9.24
C TYR A 70 -15.29 11.96 -7.92
N LYS A 71 -16.40 12.50 -7.38
CA LYS A 71 -16.38 13.41 -6.22
C LYS A 71 -15.76 12.80 -4.94
N ASN A 72 -15.82 11.49 -4.79
CA ASN A 72 -15.34 10.78 -3.60
C ASN A 72 -14.06 9.97 -3.87
N GLN A 73 -13.32 10.28 -4.92
CA GLN A 73 -12.09 9.57 -5.23
C GLN A 73 -11.00 9.80 -4.18
N ARG A 74 -10.30 8.71 -3.90
CA ARG A 74 -9.06 8.74 -3.15
C ARG A 74 -7.99 9.48 -3.96
N LYS A 75 -7.29 10.43 -3.33
CA LYS A 75 -6.20 11.17 -3.97
C LYS A 75 -4.83 10.54 -3.73
N SER A 76 -4.77 9.66 -2.75
CA SER A 76 -3.54 8.99 -2.36
C SER A 76 -3.83 7.64 -1.71
N VAL A 77 -2.89 6.73 -1.80
CA VAL A 77 -2.93 5.42 -1.14
C VAL A 77 -1.75 5.25 -0.21
N TYR A 78 -2.00 4.58 0.91
CA TYR A 78 -1.00 4.19 1.89
C TYR A 78 -0.60 2.74 1.68
N TYR A 79 0.68 2.45 1.90
CA TYR A 79 1.22 1.10 1.91
C TYR A 79 2.19 0.93 3.06
N HIS A 80 2.19 -0.22 3.71
CA HIS A 80 3.20 -0.61 4.68
C HIS A 80 3.50 -2.10 4.54
N TYR A 81 4.79 -2.44 4.43
CA TYR A 81 5.30 -3.80 4.39
C TYR A 81 5.99 -4.16 5.70
N TYR A 82 5.48 -5.19 6.39
CA TYR A 82 5.94 -5.60 7.72
C TYR A 82 6.73 -6.91 7.73
N GLU A 83 6.67 -7.70 6.64
CA GLU A 83 7.06 -9.12 6.62
C GLU A 83 8.56 -9.32 6.48
N TRP A 84 9.33 -8.74 7.38
CA TRP A 84 10.78 -8.88 7.46
C TRP A 84 11.17 -9.69 8.70
N PRO A 85 12.15 -10.60 8.61
CA PRO A 85 12.89 -11.16 7.45
C PRO A 85 12.37 -12.56 7.05
N ILE A 86 11.11 -12.89 7.30
CA ILE A 86 10.58 -14.26 7.39
C ILE A 86 10.75 -15.05 6.09
N TRP A 87 10.09 -14.66 5.02
CA TRP A 87 10.08 -15.39 3.74
C TRP A 87 10.87 -14.67 2.65
N HIS A 88 10.89 -13.37 2.74
CA HIS A 88 11.49 -12.50 1.74
C HIS A 88 12.40 -11.49 2.42
N LYS A 89 13.56 -11.26 1.84
CA LYS A 89 14.53 -10.30 2.36
C LYS A 89 14.23 -8.87 1.88
N VAL A 90 12.95 -8.53 1.75
CA VAL A 90 12.51 -7.17 1.43
C VAL A 90 12.50 -6.35 2.71
N GLN A 91 13.21 -5.23 2.72
CA GLN A 91 13.29 -4.35 3.87
C GLN A 91 11.91 -3.79 4.24
N PRO A 92 11.58 -3.66 5.54
CA PRO A 92 10.36 -3.01 5.97
C PRO A 92 10.32 -1.59 5.45
N HIS A 93 9.23 -1.23 4.83
CA HIS A 93 9.05 0.11 4.26
C HIS A 93 7.58 0.49 4.25
N TYR A 94 7.32 1.77 4.27
CA TYR A 94 6.00 2.34 4.12
C TYR A 94 6.06 3.55 3.20
N GLY A 95 4.90 3.95 2.66
CA GLY A 95 4.90 5.06 1.74
C GLY A 95 3.50 5.54 1.36
N VAL A 96 3.51 6.60 0.57
CA VAL A 96 2.32 7.19 -0.05
C VAL A 96 2.49 7.25 -1.56
N ARG A 97 1.45 6.87 -2.28
CA ARG A 97 1.33 7.04 -3.72
C ARG A 97 0.19 8.01 -4.00
N THR A 98 0.49 9.12 -4.67
CA THR A 98 -0.47 10.10 -5.18
C THR A 98 -0.66 9.91 -6.68
N ASP A 99 -1.46 10.74 -7.36
CA ASP A 99 -1.61 10.67 -8.83
C ASP A 99 -0.29 10.83 -9.57
N ARG A 100 0.65 11.59 -9.02
CA ARG A 100 1.91 11.91 -9.69
C ARG A 100 3.14 11.37 -8.98
N TYR A 101 3.15 11.37 -7.66
CA TYR A 101 4.35 11.08 -6.88
C TYR A 101 4.18 9.84 -6.03
N LYS A 102 5.29 9.14 -5.85
CA LYS A 102 5.40 8.05 -4.87
C LYS A 102 6.57 8.34 -3.95
N LEU A 103 6.30 8.39 -2.64
CA LEU A 103 7.30 8.56 -1.59
C LEU A 103 7.33 7.30 -0.73
N MET A 104 8.51 6.69 -0.58
CA MET A 104 8.73 5.50 0.25
C MET A 104 9.81 5.75 1.29
N HIS A 105 9.69 5.12 2.45
CA HIS A 105 10.68 5.13 3.52
C HIS A 105 11.02 3.72 3.96
N PHE A 106 12.27 3.32 3.77
CA PHE A 106 12.87 2.11 4.32
C PHE A 106 13.42 2.44 5.69
N TYR A 107 12.90 1.84 6.76
CA TYR A 107 13.11 2.37 8.11
C TYR A 107 13.83 1.43 9.07
N TYR A 108 14.24 0.24 8.64
CA TYR A 108 14.81 -0.75 9.55
C TYR A 108 16.36 -0.79 9.50
N SER A 109 16.96 -1.65 8.67
CA SER A 109 18.42 -1.72 8.53
C SER A 109 18.97 -0.71 7.51
N MET A 110 18.11 -0.17 6.69
CA MET A 110 18.31 1.01 5.87
C MET A 110 17.49 2.14 6.46
N ASP A 111 17.95 3.37 6.37
CA ASP A 111 17.17 4.58 6.65
C ASP A 111 17.20 5.46 5.40
N GLU A 112 16.45 5.04 4.39
CA GLU A 112 16.48 5.64 3.08
C GLU A 112 15.10 6.04 2.62
N TRP A 113 15.04 7.22 1.98
CA TRP A 113 13.84 7.72 1.33
C TRP A 113 14.00 7.63 -0.18
N GLU A 114 12.93 7.17 -0.83
CA GLU A 114 12.82 7.18 -2.28
C GLU A 114 11.62 8.03 -2.70
N LEU A 115 11.81 8.84 -3.73
CA LEU A 115 10.77 9.68 -4.34
C LEU A 115 10.81 9.52 -5.86
N TYR A 116 9.65 9.23 -6.44
CA TYR A 116 9.48 9.07 -7.88
C TYR A 116 8.40 9.98 -8.42
N ASP A 117 8.65 10.61 -9.57
CA ASP A 117 7.64 11.31 -10.38
C ASP A 117 7.08 10.34 -11.41
N LEU A 118 5.97 9.69 -11.11
CA LEU A 118 5.35 8.66 -11.94
C LEU A 118 4.90 9.16 -13.31
N LYS A 119 4.78 10.48 -13.50
CA LYS A 119 4.46 11.09 -14.79
C LYS A 119 5.69 11.22 -15.67
N ALA A 120 6.84 11.58 -15.10
CA ALA A 120 8.10 11.75 -15.81
C ALA A 120 8.86 10.43 -15.94
N ASP A 121 8.74 9.57 -14.94
CA ASP A 121 9.43 8.27 -14.81
C ASP A 121 8.41 7.20 -14.36
N PRO A 122 7.56 6.71 -15.26
CA PRO A 122 6.53 5.72 -14.93
C PRO A 122 7.11 4.34 -14.53
N ASN A 123 8.38 4.10 -14.81
CA ASN A 123 9.09 2.87 -14.45
C ASN A 123 9.93 3.01 -13.18
N GLU A 124 9.87 4.17 -12.50
CA GLU A 124 10.54 4.40 -11.21
C GLU A 124 12.03 4.05 -11.19
N MET A 125 12.75 4.42 -12.27
CA MET A 125 14.17 4.13 -12.44
C MET A 125 15.08 5.16 -11.81
N ARG A 126 14.57 6.35 -11.47
CA ARG A 126 15.34 7.46 -10.92
C ARG A 126 14.74 7.95 -9.59
N ASN A 127 15.40 7.66 -8.49
CA ASN A 127 15.08 8.27 -7.21
C ASN A 127 15.47 9.75 -7.21
N ILE A 128 14.47 10.64 -7.12
CA ILE A 128 14.67 12.10 -7.14
C ILE A 128 14.61 12.72 -5.74
N TYR A 129 14.63 11.93 -4.66
CA TYR A 129 14.45 12.45 -3.31
C TYR A 129 15.46 13.53 -2.93
N SER A 130 16.72 13.36 -3.28
CA SER A 130 17.79 14.34 -2.99
C SER A 130 17.73 15.61 -3.87
N GLU A 131 17.00 15.56 -4.98
CA GLU A 131 16.90 16.64 -5.96
C GLU A 131 15.57 17.41 -5.85
N ALA A 132 14.59 16.81 -5.18
CA ALA A 132 13.25 17.39 -5.05
C ALA A 132 13.24 18.60 -4.11
N SER A 133 12.32 19.52 -4.36
CA SER A 133 12.20 20.69 -3.48
C SER A 133 11.77 20.30 -2.06
N PRO A 134 12.26 21.01 -1.03
CA PRO A 134 11.86 20.77 0.35
C PRO A 134 10.34 20.85 0.55
N GLU A 135 9.66 21.71 -0.17
CA GLU A 135 8.21 21.91 -0.10
C GLU A 135 7.45 20.68 -0.60
N LEU A 136 7.90 20.07 -1.71
CA LEU A 136 7.33 18.85 -2.24
C LEU A 136 7.50 17.70 -1.25
N ILE A 137 8.71 17.51 -0.73
CA ILE A 137 9.01 16.48 0.27
C ILE A 137 8.14 16.67 1.52
N ALA A 138 8.06 17.89 2.04
CA ALA A 138 7.26 18.22 3.21
C ALA A 138 5.77 17.93 2.98
N SER A 139 5.24 18.29 1.81
CA SER A 139 3.85 18.03 1.44
C SER A 139 3.54 16.53 1.39
N LEU A 140 4.39 15.74 0.75
CA LEU A 140 4.20 14.29 0.66
C LEU A 140 4.37 13.59 2.02
N LYS A 141 5.33 14.04 2.85
CA LYS A 141 5.48 13.54 4.21
C LYS A 141 4.27 13.86 5.09
N LYS A 142 3.69 15.05 4.94
CA LYS A 142 2.46 15.43 5.63
C LYS A 142 1.29 14.53 5.22
N GLU A 143 1.09 14.34 3.92
CA GLU A 143 0.06 13.43 3.38
C GLU A 143 0.23 12.01 3.93
N LEU A 144 1.46 11.49 3.91
CA LEU A 144 1.81 10.18 4.45
C LEU A 144 1.45 10.08 5.94
N GLN A 145 1.74 11.09 6.74
CA GLN A 145 1.41 11.10 8.17
C GLN A 145 -0.10 11.13 8.41
N GLU A 146 -0.86 11.88 7.62
CA GLU A 146 -2.33 11.89 7.74
C GLU A 146 -2.93 10.52 7.38
N LEU A 147 -2.42 9.86 6.33
CA LEU A 147 -2.84 8.50 5.97
C LEU A 147 -2.49 7.48 7.07
N ARG A 148 -1.32 7.57 7.67
CA ARG A 148 -0.91 6.71 8.78
C ARG A 148 -1.87 6.82 9.97
N LYS A 149 -2.31 8.04 10.31
CA LYS A 149 -3.33 8.25 11.34
C LYS A 149 -4.69 7.63 10.96
N VAL A 150 -5.14 7.86 9.72
CA VAL A 150 -6.39 7.30 9.19
C VAL A 150 -6.42 5.77 9.31
N TYR A 151 -5.30 5.12 8.98
CA TYR A 151 -5.18 3.66 9.02
C TYR A 151 -4.71 3.11 10.37
N LYS A 152 -4.57 3.96 11.40
CA LYS A 152 -4.14 3.61 12.77
C LYS A 152 -2.76 2.91 12.78
N ASP A 153 -1.87 3.41 11.94
CA ASP A 153 -0.49 2.93 11.78
C ASP A 153 0.51 4.08 11.99
N ASP A 154 0.28 4.86 13.04
CA ASP A 154 1.01 6.08 13.37
C ASP A 154 2.07 5.87 14.46
N GLY A 155 2.45 4.65 14.72
CA GLY A 155 3.56 4.30 15.60
C GLY A 155 4.89 4.97 15.22
N SER A 156 5.74 5.25 16.22
CA SER A 156 7.06 5.82 15.96
C SER A 156 7.98 4.82 15.21
N ILE A 157 9.02 5.33 14.56
CA ILE A 157 10.03 4.50 13.89
C ILE A 157 10.64 3.48 14.88
N GLU A 158 10.93 3.91 16.12
CA GLU A 158 11.48 3.05 17.16
C GLU A 158 10.49 1.94 17.57
N GLN A 159 9.20 2.25 17.60
CA GLN A 159 8.17 1.22 17.84
C GLN A 159 8.13 0.21 16.71
N MET A 160 8.12 0.66 15.44
CA MET A 160 8.15 -0.22 14.28
C MET A 160 9.41 -1.08 14.23
N LYS A 161 10.59 -0.52 14.52
CA LYS A 161 11.86 -1.28 14.63
C LYS A 161 11.77 -2.34 15.72
N ARG A 162 11.25 -2.03 16.91
CA ARG A 162 11.06 -3.00 18.01
C ARG A 162 10.10 -4.13 17.64
N MET A 163 9.04 -3.83 16.89
CA MET A 163 8.12 -4.87 16.38
C MET A 163 8.86 -5.81 15.43
N THR A 164 9.64 -5.27 14.51
CA THR A 164 10.47 -6.05 13.59
C THR A 164 11.48 -6.92 14.35
N ASP A 165 12.20 -6.36 15.34
CA ASP A 165 13.13 -7.11 16.21
C ASP A 165 12.44 -8.27 16.95
N THR A 166 11.20 -8.04 17.40
CA THR A 166 10.42 -9.08 18.09
C THR A 166 10.08 -10.24 17.14
N VAL A 167 9.71 -9.93 15.90
CA VAL A 167 9.47 -10.95 14.87
C VAL A 167 10.75 -11.73 14.56
N ILE A 168 11.89 -11.04 14.39
CA ILE A 168 13.20 -11.66 14.16
C ILE A 168 13.54 -12.63 15.29
N ARG A 169 13.43 -12.21 16.55
CA ARG A 169 13.73 -13.08 17.70
C ARG A 169 12.85 -14.33 17.71
N ARG A 170 11.54 -14.18 17.46
CA ARG A 170 10.60 -15.32 17.42
C ARG A 170 10.94 -16.30 16.31
N VAL A 171 11.27 -15.81 15.13
CA VAL A 171 11.52 -16.65 13.95
C VAL A 171 12.86 -17.36 14.00
N TYR A 172 13.92 -16.67 14.46
CA TYR A 172 15.29 -17.18 14.37
C TYR A 172 15.82 -17.73 15.70
N ASN A 173 15.39 -17.21 16.85
CA ASN A 173 15.91 -17.60 18.17
C ASN A 173 14.99 -18.54 18.94
N GLU A 174 13.74 -18.76 18.50
CA GLU A 174 12.81 -19.72 19.12
C GLU A 174 12.48 -20.87 18.14
N PRO A 175 13.39 -21.84 17.96
CA PRO A 175 13.27 -22.87 16.91
C PRO A 175 12.08 -23.83 17.08
N LYS A 176 11.38 -23.80 18.21
CA LYS A 176 10.30 -24.76 18.51
C LYS A 176 9.02 -24.51 17.69
N VAL A 177 8.66 -23.26 17.41
CA VAL A 177 7.43 -22.92 16.69
C VAL A 177 7.48 -23.35 15.22
N TYR A 178 8.66 -23.34 14.61
CA TYR A 178 8.82 -23.70 13.20
C TYR A 178 8.91 -25.22 12.95
N LYS A 179 9.35 -25.99 13.95
CA LYS A 179 9.42 -27.47 13.82
C LYS A 179 8.08 -28.16 13.94
N GLU A 180 7.12 -27.59 14.67
CA GLU A 180 5.79 -28.16 14.84
C GLU A 180 4.89 -28.00 13.60
N SER A 181 4.99 -26.87 12.89
CA SER A 181 4.21 -26.66 11.66
C SER A 181 4.63 -27.57 10.50
N ASN A 182 5.88 -28.04 10.47
CA ASN A 182 6.37 -28.99 9.46
C ASN A 182 6.08 -30.45 9.79
N LYS A 183 5.73 -30.78 11.06
CA LYS A 183 5.31 -32.15 11.43
C LYS A 183 3.85 -32.47 11.09
N MET A 184 3.01 -31.46 10.89
CA MET A 184 1.62 -31.64 10.48
C MET A 184 1.41 -31.77 8.97
N LYS A 185 2.49 -31.76 8.16
CA LYS A 185 2.44 -31.90 6.69
C LYS A 185 3.09 -33.18 6.17
N LYS A 186 3.18 -34.22 6.98
CA LYS A 186 3.56 -35.58 6.55
C LYS A 186 2.40 -36.55 6.71
#